data_1a43634bf805222b98e1e763dd1803ba
#
_entry.id   1a43634bf805222b98e1e763dd1803ba
#
_cell.length_a   1.000
_cell.length_b   1.000
_cell.length_c   1.000
_cell.angle_alpha   90.00
_cell.angle_beta   90.00
_cell.angle_gamma   90.00
#
_symmetry.space_group_name_H-M   'P 1'
#
loop_
_entity.id
_entity.type
_entity.pdbx_description
1 polymer ?
#
loop_
_entity_poly.entity_id
_entity_poly.type
_entity_poly.pdbx_seq_one_letter_code
_entity_poly.pdbx_strand_id
1 'polypeptide(L)'
;MSDSVGGCIRPRTAVSEAEVEALVHGICFKTGPPRLLGVEVEWLVHELRAPRLPVSPDRLQAVYTALRAVPLRSALTVEPGGQLELSSLPAASLMECVRTVSADLDAVRAVLREDGLALVGLGHDPWHEPRRFLRQPRYDAMETCLDRTGPAGRFMMCTSASVQVCVDAGQEEPGPLGYVRRWWLAHQLGAVLVAAFANSPLAGDRPTGWRSTRQLRWAQIGAERAGGPRLDSDPRGAWTRHVLDAPVMCVRNDGGPWDVPEGMTFREWTRNLAPRPPTREDLDYHLTTLFPPVRPRGH
;
A
#
# COMPACT_ATOMS: atom_id res chain seq x y z
N MET A 1 24.49 -8.22 -45.32
CA MET A 1 23.05 -8.51 -45.19
C MET A 1 22.76 -8.52 -43.70
N SER A 2 22.26 -7.41 -43.20
CA SER A 2 21.92 -7.24 -41.77
C SER A 2 20.40 -7.14 -41.68
N ASP A 3 19.79 -8.21 -41.17
CA ASP A 3 18.34 -8.23 -40.89
C ASP A 3 18.09 -7.48 -39.57
N SER A 4 17.61 -6.26 -39.71
CA SER A 4 17.04 -5.51 -38.63
C SER A 4 15.64 -6.03 -38.31
N VAL A 5 15.49 -6.84 -37.27
CA VAL A 5 14.19 -7.23 -36.73
C VAL A 5 13.56 -5.99 -36.07
N GLY A 6 12.77 -5.27 -36.82
CA GLY A 6 11.90 -4.21 -36.35
C GLY A 6 10.80 -4.80 -35.47
N GLY A 7 10.96 -4.73 -34.15
CA GLY A 7 9.89 -5.06 -33.22
C GLY A 7 8.70 -4.14 -33.46
N CYS A 8 7.60 -4.69 -33.92
CA CYS A 8 6.33 -3.98 -34.11
C CYS A 8 5.79 -3.56 -32.73
N ILE A 9 6.05 -2.31 -32.35
CA ILE A 9 5.44 -1.70 -31.17
C ILE A 9 3.95 -1.53 -31.50
N ARG A 10 3.10 -2.41 -30.97
CA ARG A 10 1.65 -2.22 -31.05
C ARG A 10 1.33 -0.86 -30.46
N PRO A 11 0.51 -0.02 -31.13
CA PRO A 11 0.07 1.23 -30.55
C PRO A 11 -0.63 0.91 -29.21
N ARG A 12 -0.18 1.55 -28.11
CA ARG A 12 -0.81 1.42 -26.79
C ARG A 12 -2.21 2.00 -26.90
N THR A 13 -3.22 1.14 -26.95
CA THR A 13 -4.62 1.55 -27.03
C THR A 13 -4.98 2.28 -25.72
N ALA A 14 -5.62 3.46 -25.86
CA ALA A 14 -6.14 4.19 -24.71
C ALA A 14 -7.19 3.34 -23.97
N VAL A 15 -7.11 3.31 -22.65
CA VAL A 15 -8.10 2.61 -21.84
C VAL A 15 -9.35 3.48 -21.68
N SER A 16 -10.53 2.90 -21.93
CA SER A 16 -11.84 3.54 -21.77
C SER A 16 -12.46 3.25 -20.37
N GLU A 17 -13.47 4.01 -19.97
CA GLU A 17 -14.21 3.74 -18.72
C GLU A 17 -14.81 2.32 -18.71
N ALA A 18 -15.31 1.82 -19.83
CA ALA A 18 -15.85 0.47 -19.93
C ALA A 18 -14.78 -0.62 -19.74
N GLU A 19 -13.55 -0.37 -20.22
CA GLU A 19 -12.42 -1.27 -19.97
C GLU A 19 -11.95 -1.24 -18.52
N VAL A 20 -12.00 -0.07 -17.85
CA VAL A 20 -11.76 0.04 -16.40
C VAL A 20 -12.79 -0.79 -15.62
N GLU A 21 -14.07 -0.69 -15.96
CA GLU A 21 -15.14 -1.47 -15.35
C GLU A 21 -14.92 -2.97 -15.54
N ALA A 22 -14.66 -3.40 -16.76
CA ALA A 22 -14.39 -4.81 -17.08
C ALA A 22 -13.17 -5.35 -16.30
N LEU A 23 -12.12 -4.54 -16.14
CA LEU A 23 -10.95 -4.90 -15.39
C LEU A 23 -11.25 -5.06 -13.90
N VAL A 24 -11.90 -4.08 -13.31
CA VAL A 24 -12.28 -4.10 -11.89
C VAL A 24 -13.15 -5.33 -11.60
N HIS A 25 -14.13 -5.62 -12.43
CA HIS A 25 -15.00 -6.78 -12.27
C HIS A 25 -14.24 -8.11 -12.41
N GLY A 26 -13.33 -8.21 -13.38
CA GLY A 26 -12.62 -9.45 -13.68
C GLY A 26 -11.41 -9.73 -12.78
N ILE A 27 -10.72 -8.69 -12.30
CA ILE A 27 -9.46 -8.84 -11.56
C ILE A 27 -9.62 -8.51 -10.08
N CYS A 28 -10.18 -7.34 -9.75
CA CYS A 28 -10.23 -6.89 -8.37
C CYS A 28 -11.13 -7.77 -7.48
N PHE A 29 -12.14 -8.41 -8.04
CA PHE A 29 -13.05 -9.31 -7.32
C PHE A 29 -12.99 -10.72 -7.90
N LYS A 30 -11.83 -11.34 -7.87
CA LYS A 30 -11.73 -12.78 -8.18
C LYS A 30 -12.53 -13.56 -7.16
N THR A 31 -13.63 -14.12 -7.63
CA THR A 31 -14.54 -14.88 -6.80
C THR A 31 -14.24 -16.36 -6.84
N GLY A 32 -14.50 -17.02 -5.71
CA GLY A 32 -14.32 -18.46 -5.50
C GLY A 32 -14.48 -18.83 -4.05
N PRO A 33 -14.46 -20.13 -3.70
CA PRO A 33 -14.53 -20.56 -2.31
C PRO A 33 -13.37 -19.95 -1.51
N PRO A 34 -13.65 -19.19 -0.41
CA PRO A 34 -12.58 -18.58 0.37
C PRO A 34 -11.83 -19.66 1.15
N ARG A 35 -10.53 -19.81 0.84
CA ARG A 35 -9.67 -20.86 1.42
C ARG A 35 -8.34 -20.33 1.91
N LEU A 36 -7.89 -19.20 1.37
CA LEU A 36 -6.56 -18.66 1.61
C LEU A 36 -6.64 -17.34 2.38
N LEU A 37 -5.61 -17.12 3.15
CA LEU A 37 -5.37 -15.85 3.83
C LEU A 37 -3.86 -15.54 3.82
N GLY A 38 -3.55 -14.27 3.99
CA GLY A 38 -2.18 -13.78 4.12
C GLY A 38 -2.12 -12.54 4.97
N VAL A 39 -0.93 -12.07 5.24
CA VAL A 39 -0.68 -10.85 6.00
C VAL A 39 0.52 -10.10 5.44
N GLU A 40 0.42 -8.78 5.41
CA GLU A 40 1.54 -7.86 5.24
C GLU A 40 1.74 -7.17 6.58
N VAL A 41 2.96 -7.18 7.12
CA VAL A 41 3.26 -6.58 8.43
C VAL A 41 4.47 -5.69 8.28
N GLU A 42 4.30 -4.43 8.67
CA GLU A 42 5.33 -3.42 8.62
C GLU A 42 5.89 -3.10 10.00
N TRP A 43 7.16 -2.72 10.07
CA TRP A 43 7.83 -2.25 11.29
C TRP A 43 8.71 -1.05 11.01
N LEU A 44 8.76 -0.15 11.98
CA LEU A 44 9.77 0.90 12.06
C LEU A 44 11.11 0.28 12.48
N VAL A 45 12.22 0.84 12.00
CA VAL A 45 13.57 0.41 12.36
C VAL A 45 14.23 1.48 13.21
N HIS A 46 14.57 1.14 14.45
CA HIS A 46 15.15 2.06 15.42
C HIS A 46 16.49 1.56 15.96
N GLU A 47 17.29 2.47 16.50
CA GLU A 47 18.45 2.14 17.32
C GLU A 47 18.02 1.37 18.58
N LEU A 48 18.58 0.20 18.83
CA LEU A 48 18.19 -0.67 19.93
C LEU A 48 18.40 0.00 21.32
N ARG A 49 19.53 0.70 21.49
CA ARG A 49 19.89 1.32 22.78
C ARG A 49 19.55 2.80 22.86
N ALA A 50 19.25 3.43 21.76
CA ALA A 50 18.98 4.86 21.69
C ALA A 50 17.83 5.15 20.67
N PRO A 51 16.60 4.68 20.92
CA PRO A 51 15.52 4.68 19.94
C PRO A 51 15.08 6.07 19.45
N ARG A 52 15.55 7.14 20.10
CA ARG A 52 15.32 8.53 19.67
C ARG A 52 16.37 9.05 18.68
N LEU A 53 17.48 8.34 18.51
CA LEU A 53 18.48 8.70 17.50
C LEU A 53 18.07 8.08 16.15
N PRO A 54 18.07 8.88 15.07
CA PRO A 54 17.75 8.34 13.76
C PRO A 54 18.86 7.40 13.28
N VAL A 55 18.46 6.28 12.71
CA VAL A 55 19.40 5.37 12.03
C VAL A 55 19.93 6.03 10.76
N SER A 56 21.24 5.99 10.54
CA SER A 56 21.82 6.56 9.33
C SER A 56 21.43 5.78 8.07
N PRO A 57 21.26 6.44 6.91
CA PRO A 57 20.93 5.75 5.65
C PRO A 57 21.93 4.67 5.26
N ASP A 58 23.23 4.92 5.46
CA ASP A 58 24.28 3.95 5.12
C ASP A 58 24.18 2.67 5.95
N ARG A 59 23.85 2.81 7.23
CA ARG A 59 23.65 1.69 8.13
C ARG A 59 22.38 0.91 7.79
N LEU A 60 21.28 1.58 7.48
CA LEU A 60 20.07 0.94 6.97
C LEU A 60 20.38 0.16 5.68
N GLN A 61 21.12 0.77 4.74
CA GLN A 61 21.49 0.12 3.49
C GLN A 61 22.34 -1.13 3.71
N ALA A 62 23.31 -1.10 4.64
CA ALA A 62 24.14 -2.24 4.98
C ALA A 62 23.32 -3.40 5.52
N VAL A 63 22.42 -3.13 6.48
CA VAL A 63 21.53 -4.14 7.08
C VAL A 63 20.57 -4.71 6.04
N TYR A 64 19.98 -3.89 5.17
CA TYR A 64 19.07 -4.39 4.13
C TYR A 64 19.80 -5.24 3.09
N THR A 65 21.08 -4.96 2.86
CA THR A 65 21.91 -5.81 2.02
C THR A 65 22.15 -7.16 2.67
N ALA A 66 22.43 -7.20 3.98
CA ALA A 66 22.59 -8.44 4.74
C ALA A 66 21.27 -9.26 4.78
N LEU A 67 20.13 -8.61 4.97
CA LEU A 67 18.81 -9.25 4.99
C LEU A 67 18.45 -9.95 3.68
N ARG A 68 18.95 -9.49 2.53
CA ARG A 68 18.73 -10.15 1.23
C ARG A 68 19.32 -11.56 1.14
N ALA A 69 20.29 -11.86 1.98
CA ALA A 69 20.92 -13.19 2.05
C ALA A 69 20.19 -14.14 3.00
N VAL A 70 19.22 -13.65 3.78
CA VAL A 70 18.46 -14.47 4.72
C VAL A 70 17.38 -15.26 3.96
N PRO A 71 17.33 -16.58 4.11
CA PRO A 71 16.31 -17.40 3.46
C PRO A 71 14.96 -17.24 4.17
N LEU A 72 14.15 -16.31 3.72
CA LEU A 72 12.79 -16.07 4.21
C LEU A 72 11.76 -16.76 3.31
N ARG A 73 10.63 -17.15 3.88
CA ARG A 73 9.48 -17.66 3.14
C ARG A 73 8.56 -16.51 2.70
N SER A 74 8.48 -15.45 3.50
CA SER A 74 7.78 -14.21 3.18
C SER A 74 8.63 -13.33 2.26
N ALA A 75 7.99 -12.53 1.42
CA ALA A 75 8.68 -11.47 0.72
C ALA A 75 9.08 -10.37 1.70
N LEU A 76 10.32 -9.91 1.62
CA LEU A 76 10.83 -8.78 2.42
C LEU A 76 10.95 -7.56 1.51
N THR A 77 10.28 -6.48 1.87
CA THR A 77 10.33 -5.19 1.19
C THR A 77 10.78 -4.08 2.12
N VAL A 78 11.21 -2.98 1.53
CA VAL A 78 11.61 -1.76 2.24
C VAL A 78 10.68 -0.64 1.80
N GLU A 79 10.08 0.03 2.76
CA GLU A 79 9.17 1.14 2.55
C GLU A 79 9.91 2.49 2.38
N PRO A 80 9.26 3.57 1.87
CA PRO A 80 9.91 4.84 1.54
C PRO A 80 10.75 5.46 2.64
N GLY A 81 10.38 5.31 3.91
CA GLY A 81 11.13 5.84 5.07
C GLY A 81 12.15 4.86 5.64
N GLY A 82 12.26 3.67 5.06
CA GLY A 82 13.14 2.61 5.57
C GLY A 82 12.44 1.65 6.53
N GLN A 83 11.11 1.65 6.60
CA GLN A 83 10.37 0.61 7.32
C GLN A 83 10.54 -0.73 6.59
N LEU A 84 10.54 -1.83 7.34
CA LEU A 84 10.59 -3.18 6.79
C LEU A 84 9.19 -3.78 6.75
N GLU A 85 8.85 -4.42 5.65
CA GLU A 85 7.61 -5.17 5.48
C GLU A 85 7.90 -6.64 5.19
N LEU A 86 7.15 -7.52 5.84
CA LEU A 86 7.05 -8.94 5.50
C LEU A 86 5.66 -9.23 4.93
N SER A 87 5.62 -9.68 3.68
CA SER A 87 4.40 -10.12 3.00
C SER A 87 4.40 -11.64 2.92
N SER A 88 3.47 -12.28 3.62
CA SER A 88 3.36 -13.75 3.64
C SER A 88 2.96 -14.32 2.29
N LEU A 89 3.35 -15.54 2.02
CA LEU A 89 2.67 -16.35 1.01
C LEU A 89 1.22 -16.65 1.46
N PRO A 90 0.29 -16.89 0.52
CA PRO A 90 -1.05 -17.37 0.86
C PRO A 90 -0.98 -18.67 1.67
N ALA A 91 -1.68 -18.73 2.80
CA ALA A 91 -1.73 -19.86 3.71
C ALA A 91 -3.13 -20.45 3.79
N ALA A 92 -3.24 -21.76 3.97
CA ALA A 92 -4.50 -22.47 4.11
C ALA A 92 -5.12 -22.37 5.51
N SER A 93 -4.38 -21.84 6.49
CA SER A 93 -4.88 -21.62 7.85
C SER A 93 -4.19 -20.44 8.52
N LEU A 94 -4.90 -19.80 9.46
CA LEU A 94 -4.36 -18.72 10.28
C LEU A 94 -3.07 -19.13 10.99
N MET A 95 -3.05 -20.33 11.58
CA MET A 95 -1.88 -20.80 12.34
C MET A 95 -0.67 -21.10 11.46
N GLU A 96 -0.88 -21.51 10.23
CA GLU A 96 0.20 -21.66 9.24
C GLU A 96 0.81 -20.29 8.88
N CYS A 97 -0.04 -19.32 8.58
CA CYS A 97 0.38 -17.95 8.28
C CYS A 97 1.19 -17.35 9.45
N VAL A 98 0.65 -17.41 10.67
CA VAL A 98 1.30 -16.89 11.88
C VAL A 98 2.65 -17.57 12.12
N ARG A 99 2.75 -18.90 12.04
CA ARG A 99 4.01 -19.63 12.26
C ARG A 99 5.07 -19.24 11.24
N THR A 100 4.69 -19.13 9.96
CA THR A 100 5.60 -18.76 8.89
C THR A 100 6.17 -17.36 9.09
N VAL A 101 5.28 -16.37 9.29
CA VAL A 101 5.69 -14.98 9.47
C VAL A 101 6.49 -14.78 10.76
N SER A 102 6.14 -15.50 11.85
CA SER A 102 6.89 -15.44 13.11
C SER A 102 8.31 -15.96 12.95
N ALA A 103 8.51 -17.07 12.22
CA ALA A 103 9.85 -17.60 11.97
C ALA A 103 10.70 -16.65 11.14
N ASP A 104 10.11 -16.07 10.08
CA ASP A 104 10.79 -15.06 9.25
C ASP A 104 11.13 -13.81 10.06
N LEU A 105 10.21 -13.34 10.89
CA LEU A 105 10.41 -12.20 11.78
C LEU A 105 11.55 -12.41 12.77
N ASP A 106 11.67 -13.61 13.33
CA ASP A 106 12.75 -13.94 14.25
C ASP A 106 14.11 -13.93 13.53
N ALA A 107 14.17 -14.43 12.29
CA ALA A 107 15.38 -14.37 11.47
C ALA A 107 15.77 -12.91 11.13
N VAL A 108 14.80 -12.06 10.74
CA VAL A 108 15.03 -10.62 10.48
C VAL A 108 15.52 -9.92 11.75
N ARG A 109 14.90 -10.18 12.89
CA ARG A 109 15.30 -9.61 14.19
C ARG A 109 16.71 -10.01 14.62
N ALA A 110 17.15 -11.24 14.30
CA ALA A 110 18.50 -11.69 14.61
C ALA A 110 19.53 -10.82 13.90
N VAL A 111 19.38 -10.62 12.58
CA VAL A 111 20.28 -9.78 11.79
C VAL A 111 20.29 -8.33 12.29
N LEU A 112 19.13 -7.75 12.53
CA LEU A 112 19.05 -6.37 13.03
C LEU A 112 19.74 -6.18 14.39
N ARG A 113 19.63 -7.17 15.30
CA ARG A 113 20.26 -7.11 16.61
C ARG A 113 21.78 -7.15 16.54
N GLU A 114 22.35 -7.88 15.61
CA GLU A 114 23.81 -7.91 15.38
C GLU A 114 24.35 -6.51 15.05
N ASP A 115 23.55 -5.71 14.31
CA ASP A 115 23.86 -4.32 14.01
C ASP A 115 23.34 -3.31 15.07
N GLY A 116 22.81 -3.78 16.19
CA GLY A 116 22.30 -2.93 17.28
C GLY A 116 21.01 -2.21 16.90
N LEU A 117 20.22 -2.75 15.97
CA LEU A 117 18.91 -2.23 15.55
C LEU A 117 17.76 -3.08 16.08
N ALA A 118 16.57 -2.50 16.11
CA ALA A 118 15.35 -3.16 16.53
C ALA A 118 14.17 -2.84 15.61
N LEU A 119 13.27 -3.82 15.44
CA LEU A 119 11.94 -3.60 14.86
C LEU A 119 10.97 -3.11 15.92
N VAL A 120 10.25 -2.04 15.61
CA VAL A 120 9.29 -1.39 16.50
C VAL A 120 7.91 -1.42 15.85
N GLY A 121 6.96 -2.08 16.50
CA GLY A 121 5.58 -2.26 16.02
C GLY A 121 4.66 -1.14 16.49
N LEU A 122 4.95 0.11 16.15
CA LEU A 122 4.09 1.27 16.38
C LEU A 122 3.42 1.69 15.08
N GLY A 123 2.16 2.08 15.13
CA GLY A 123 1.44 2.57 13.95
C GLY A 123 1.99 3.88 13.38
N HIS A 124 2.68 4.66 14.20
CA HIS A 124 3.35 5.91 13.81
C HIS A 124 4.57 6.13 14.70
N ASP A 125 5.67 6.57 14.09
CA ASP A 125 6.90 6.93 14.80
C ASP A 125 6.67 8.22 15.62
N PRO A 126 6.82 8.17 16.94
CA PRO A 126 6.60 9.36 17.74
C PRO A 126 7.80 10.31 17.79
N TRP A 127 9.00 9.87 17.38
CA TRP A 127 10.23 10.62 17.64
C TRP A 127 10.89 11.20 16.41
N HIS A 128 10.76 10.54 15.24
CA HIS A 128 11.51 10.93 14.07
C HIS A 128 10.65 11.73 13.09
N GLU A 129 11.26 12.79 12.55
CA GLU A 129 10.68 13.52 11.44
C GLU A 129 10.69 12.66 10.17
N PRO A 130 9.68 12.81 9.29
CA PRO A 130 9.60 12.02 8.07
C PRO A 130 10.80 12.27 7.15
N ARG A 131 11.54 11.21 6.88
CA ARG A 131 12.71 11.24 6.00
C ARG A 131 12.64 10.08 5.01
N ARG A 132 12.73 10.41 3.72
CA ARG A 132 12.78 9.36 2.69
C ARG A 132 14.15 8.67 2.67
N PHE A 133 14.12 7.35 2.72
CA PHE A 133 15.23 6.46 2.46
C PHE A 133 15.29 6.06 0.98
N LEU A 134 14.16 5.60 0.40
CA LEU A 134 14.08 5.22 -1.00
C LEU A 134 13.98 6.44 -1.93
N ARG A 135 14.85 6.47 -2.95
CA ARG A 135 14.92 7.52 -3.97
C ARG A 135 14.51 6.95 -5.32
N GLN A 136 13.20 6.92 -5.59
CA GLN A 136 12.62 6.41 -6.83
C GLN A 136 11.61 7.41 -7.39
N PRO A 137 11.44 7.52 -8.72
CA PRO A 137 10.48 8.45 -9.35
C PRO A 137 9.06 8.33 -8.80
N ARG A 138 8.63 7.11 -8.45
CA ARG A 138 7.35 6.85 -7.78
C ARG A 138 7.19 7.67 -6.50
N TYR A 139 8.19 7.62 -5.64
CA TYR A 139 8.12 8.28 -4.33
C TYR A 139 8.35 9.77 -4.41
N ASP A 140 9.07 10.25 -5.44
CA ASP A 140 9.18 11.68 -5.74
C ASP A 140 7.82 12.25 -6.14
N ALA A 141 7.11 11.58 -7.06
CA ALA A 141 5.78 11.96 -7.49
C ALA A 141 4.75 11.86 -6.35
N MET A 142 4.83 10.80 -5.54
CA MET A 142 3.96 10.60 -4.39
C MET A 142 4.12 11.72 -3.35
N GLU A 143 5.35 12.07 -3.00
CA GLU A 143 5.64 13.17 -2.08
C GLU A 143 5.11 14.50 -2.65
N THR A 144 5.41 14.80 -3.91
CA THR A 144 4.92 16.01 -4.60
C THR A 144 3.38 16.08 -4.60
N CYS A 145 2.72 14.98 -4.90
CA CYS A 145 1.25 14.90 -4.91
C CYS A 145 0.66 15.14 -3.52
N LEU A 146 1.19 14.48 -2.51
CA LEU A 146 0.66 14.52 -1.15
C LEU A 146 0.97 15.83 -0.41
N ASP A 147 2.09 16.48 -0.73
CA ASP A 147 2.46 17.78 -0.15
C ASP A 147 1.45 18.90 -0.48
N ARG A 148 0.67 18.75 -1.56
CA ARG A 148 -0.40 19.69 -1.91
C ARG A 148 -1.45 19.83 -0.81
N THR A 149 -1.67 18.77 -0.03
CA THR A 149 -2.64 18.76 1.08
C THR A 149 -1.98 18.99 2.46
N GLY A 150 -0.66 19.22 2.50
CA GLY A 150 0.10 19.45 3.72
C GLY A 150 1.04 18.30 4.09
N PRO A 151 1.68 18.35 5.27
CA PRO A 151 2.78 17.45 5.63
C PRO A 151 2.34 16.00 5.95
N ALA A 152 1.05 15.74 6.08
CA ALA A 152 0.53 14.43 6.52
C ALA A 152 0.97 13.27 5.63
N GLY A 153 1.10 13.54 4.31
CA GLY A 153 1.56 12.55 3.34
C GLY A 153 2.98 12.06 3.61
N ARG A 154 3.89 12.94 3.98
CA ARG A 154 5.27 12.57 4.34
C ARG A 154 5.32 11.70 5.58
N PHE A 155 4.51 12.02 6.60
CA PHE A 155 4.38 11.18 7.80
C PHE A 155 3.82 9.80 7.45
N MET A 156 2.80 9.73 6.60
CA MET A 156 2.23 8.47 6.13
C MET A 156 3.28 7.62 5.41
N MET A 157 4.04 8.21 4.47
CA MET A 157 5.04 7.49 3.68
C MET A 157 6.23 7.00 4.50
N CYS A 158 6.73 7.83 5.46
CA CYS A 158 8.06 7.62 6.02
C CYS A 158 8.08 7.22 7.49
N THR A 159 6.98 7.41 8.23
CA THR A 159 6.95 7.20 9.69
C THR A 159 5.76 6.37 10.16
N SER A 160 5.04 5.73 9.25
CA SER A 160 3.94 4.83 9.63
C SER A 160 4.27 3.37 9.34
N ALA A 161 3.68 2.48 10.12
CA ALA A 161 3.73 1.04 9.91
C ALA A 161 2.36 0.43 10.22
N SER A 162 2.00 -0.60 9.47
CA SER A 162 0.66 -1.21 9.53
C SER A 162 0.68 -2.73 9.53
N VAL A 163 -0.49 -3.29 9.81
CA VAL A 163 -0.80 -4.69 9.54
C VAL A 163 -1.95 -4.71 8.53
N GLN A 164 -1.79 -5.46 7.45
CA GLN A 164 -2.80 -5.67 6.44
C GLN A 164 -3.13 -7.17 6.37
N VAL A 165 -4.41 -7.50 6.46
CA VAL A 165 -4.89 -8.89 6.37
C VAL A 165 -5.50 -9.10 4.99
N CYS A 166 -4.97 -10.07 4.25
CA CYS A 166 -5.46 -10.47 2.95
C CYS A 166 -6.33 -11.73 3.09
N VAL A 167 -7.50 -11.72 2.47
CA VAL A 167 -8.42 -12.86 2.44
C VAL A 167 -9.07 -12.97 1.08
N ASP A 168 -9.40 -14.17 0.65
CA ASP A 168 -10.16 -14.38 -0.59
C ASP A 168 -11.46 -13.56 -0.60
N ALA A 169 -11.85 -13.03 -1.76
CA ALA A 169 -13.04 -12.20 -1.91
C ALA A 169 -14.32 -12.94 -1.51
N GLY A 170 -14.42 -14.21 -1.83
CA GLY A 170 -15.59 -15.05 -1.57
C GLY A 170 -16.27 -15.53 -2.85
N GLN A 171 -17.41 -16.20 -2.71
CA GLN A 171 -18.19 -16.79 -3.79
C GLN A 171 -19.09 -15.77 -4.49
N GLU A 172 -19.52 -16.07 -5.73
CA GLU A 172 -20.53 -15.25 -6.43
C GLU A 172 -21.90 -15.37 -5.77
N GLU A 173 -22.24 -16.58 -5.27
CA GLU A 173 -23.55 -16.87 -4.70
C GLU A 173 -23.76 -16.06 -3.41
N PRO A 174 -24.98 -15.53 -3.21
CA PRO A 174 -25.34 -14.87 -1.96
C PRO A 174 -25.21 -15.80 -0.75
N GLY A 175 -24.77 -15.25 0.38
CA GLY A 175 -24.67 -16.02 1.62
C GLY A 175 -23.46 -15.62 2.47
N PRO A 176 -23.17 -16.38 3.54
CA PRO A 176 -22.08 -16.06 4.46
C PRO A 176 -20.68 -16.00 3.80
N LEU A 177 -20.47 -16.78 2.75
CA LEU A 177 -19.23 -16.84 1.98
C LEU A 177 -19.27 -16.00 0.71
N GLY A 178 -20.39 -15.35 0.42
CA GLY A 178 -20.55 -14.49 -0.74
C GLY A 178 -19.70 -13.21 -0.66
N TYR A 179 -19.10 -12.80 -1.78
CA TYR A 179 -18.19 -11.64 -1.83
C TYR A 179 -18.88 -10.34 -1.41
N VAL A 180 -20.16 -10.13 -1.74
CA VAL A 180 -20.94 -8.95 -1.35
C VAL A 180 -21.00 -8.83 0.18
N ARG A 181 -21.38 -9.94 0.89
CA ARG A 181 -21.44 -9.94 2.35
C ARG A 181 -20.06 -9.75 2.98
N ARG A 182 -19.04 -10.40 2.44
CA ARG A 182 -17.65 -10.28 2.93
C ARG A 182 -17.11 -8.86 2.78
N TRP A 183 -17.38 -8.20 1.66
CA TRP A 183 -17.09 -6.80 1.42
C TRP A 183 -17.71 -5.89 2.48
N TRP A 184 -19.00 -6.06 2.74
CA TRP A 184 -19.70 -5.32 3.78
C TRP A 184 -19.10 -5.53 5.17
N LEU A 185 -18.85 -6.78 5.55
CA LEU A 185 -18.28 -7.13 6.85
C LEU A 185 -16.89 -6.53 7.02
N ALA A 186 -16.02 -6.57 6.00
CA ALA A 186 -14.69 -5.98 6.04
C ALA A 186 -14.73 -4.48 6.34
N HIS A 187 -15.64 -3.75 5.69
CA HIS A 187 -15.80 -2.31 5.96
C HIS A 187 -16.39 -2.02 7.36
N GLN A 188 -17.35 -2.80 7.81
CA GLN A 188 -17.93 -2.63 9.16
C GLN A 188 -16.92 -2.92 10.26
N LEU A 189 -16.04 -3.91 10.05
CA LEU A 189 -14.98 -4.24 11.00
C LEU A 189 -13.90 -3.16 11.10
N GLY A 190 -13.74 -2.30 10.11
CA GLY A 190 -12.68 -1.29 10.06
C GLY A 190 -12.62 -0.41 11.31
N ALA A 191 -13.74 0.14 11.75
CA ALA A 191 -13.81 0.97 12.96
C ALA A 191 -13.45 0.18 14.23
N VAL A 192 -13.91 -1.08 14.33
CA VAL A 192 -13.61 -1.96 15.46
C VAL A 192 -12.12 -2.30 15.51
N LEU A 193 -11.51 -2.60 14.34
CA LEU A 193 -10.09 -2.92 14.25
C LEU A 193 -9.22 -1.70 14.59
N VAL A 194 -9.59 -0.50 14.13
CA VAL A 194 -8.91 0.73 14.53
C VAL A 194 -8.97 0.93 16.05
N ALA A 195 -10.13 0.74 16.67
CA ALA A 195 -10.28 0.89 18.12
C ALA A 195 -9.48 -0.17 18.90
N ALA A 196 -9.46 -1.42 18.42
CA ALA A 196 -8.79 -2.53 19.09
C ALA A 196 -7.26 -2.48 18.98
N PHE A 197 -6.73 -2.00 17.85
CA PHE A 197 -5.30 -2.06 17.52
C PHE A 197 -4.62 -0.68 17.45
N ALA A 198 -5.29 0.39 17.86
CA ALA A 198 -4.69 1.72 17.93
C ALA A 198 -3.51 1.75 18.92
N ASN A 199 -2.31 2.06 18.42
CA ASN A 199 -1.07 2.00 19.18
C ASN A 199 -0.09 3.15 18.88
N SER A 200 -0.60 4.31 18.48
CA SER A 200 0.21 5.48 18.14
C SER A 200 -0.31 6.77 18.81
N PRO A 201 -0.35 6.84 20.16
CA PRO A 201 -0.94 7.98 20.86
C PRO A 201 0.01 9.16 21.07
N LEU A 202 1.31 9.02 20.72
CA LEU A 202 2.34 9.99 21.05
C LEU A 202 2.89 10.71 19.81
N ALA A 203 3.31 11.98 20.02
CA ALA A 203 4.23 12.71 19.16
C ALA A 203 5.31 13.31 20.08
N GLY A 204 6.56 12.91 19.87
CA GLY A 204 7.59 13.04 20.87
C GLY A 204 7.19 12.28 22.15
N ASP A 205 7.33 12.94 23.30
CA ASP A 205 6.93 12.36 24.59
C ASP A 205 5.55 12.84 25.06
N ARG A 206 4.75 13.43 24.16
CA ARG A 206 3.47 14.05 24.53
C ARG A 206 2.31 13.31 23.88
N PRO A 207 1.21 13.08 24.61
CA PRO A 207 -0.02 12.59 24.05
C PRO A 207 -0.55 13.55 22.97
N THR A 208 -0.98 13.00 21.83
CA THR A 208 -1.57 13.77 20.73
C THR A 208 -3.06 14.05 20.93
N GLY A 209 -3.68 13.42 21.91
CA GLY A 209 -5.14 13.39 22.09
C GLY A 209 -5.82 12.27 21.30
N TRP A 210 -5.10 11.57 20.44
CA TRP A 210 -5.60 10.45 19.64
C TRP A 210 -4.94 9.14 20.07
N ARG A 211 -5.70 8.05 20.11
CA ARG A 211 -5.13 6.71 20.30
C ARG A 211 -4.37 6.22 19.07
N SER A 212 -4.79 6.68 17.89
CA SER A 212 -4.14 6.41 16.61
C SER A 212 -3.83 7.71 15.86
N THR A 213 -2.66 8.29 16.11
CA THR A 213 -2.12 9.40 15.32
C THR A 213 -1.93 8.99 13.87
N ARG A 214 -1.64 7.72 13.60
CA ARG A 214 -1.58 7.17 12.24
C ARG A 214 -2.90 7.42 11.49
N GLN A 215 -4.04 7.07 12.07
CA GLN A 215 -5.34 7.28 11.41
C GLN A 215 -5.66 8.77 11.19
N LEU A 216 -5.26 9.63 12.12
CA LEU A 216 -5.39 11.07 11.93
C LEU A 216 -4.59 11.53 10.70
N ARG A 217 -3.33 11.07 10.53
CA ARG A 217 -2.50 11.41 9.36
C ARG A 217 -3.11 10.89 8.06
N TRP A 218 -3.63 9.67 8.06
CA TRP A 218 -4.34 9.10 6.91
C TRP A 218 -5.58 9.90 6.52
N ALA A 219 -6.37 10.36 7.48
CA ALA A 219 -7.53 11.20 7.21
C ALA A 219 -7.16 12.56 6.58
N GLN A 220 -5.95 13.06 6.83
CA GLN A 220 -5.45 14.34 6.33
C GLN A 220 -4.91 14.26 4.89
N ILE A 221 -4.69 13.08 4.29
CA ILE A 221 -4.22 12.97 2.91
C ILE A 221 -5.33 12.99 1.84
N GLY A 222 -6.56 13.17 2.24
CA GLY A 222 -7.75 13.27 1.38
C GLY A 222 -8.63 12.02 1.42
N ALA A 223 -9.94 12.24 1.58
CA ALA A 223 -10.93 11.17 1.67
C ALA A 223 -11.09 10.39 0.35
N GLU A 224 -10.86 11.04 -0.78
CA GLU A 224 -10.92 10.47 -2.12
C GLU A 224 -9.81 9.44 -2.38
N ARG A 225 -8.74 9.47 -1.60
CA ARG A 225 -7.59 8.57 -1.72
C ARG A 225 -7.50 7.55 -0.58
N ALA A 226 -7.68 8.01 0.65
CA ALA A 226 -7.58 7.20 1.86
C ALA A 226 -8.93 6.76 2.42
N GLY A 227 -10.02 7.37 1.99
CA GLY A 227 -11.38 6.94 2.29
C GLY A 227 -11.81 5.74 1.46
N GLY A 228 -12.78 4.97 1.95
CA GLY A 228 -13.36 3.87 1.19
C GLY A 228 -14.42 4.36 0.18
N PRO A 229 -14.79 3.50 -0.78
CA PRO A 229 -15.89 3.77 -1.68
C PRO A 229 -17.21 3.93 -0.90
N ARG A 230 -18.18 4.63 -1.50
CA ARG A 230 -19.53 4.62 -0.96
C ARG A 230 -20.08 3.19 -1.00
N LEU A 231 -20.47 2.71 0.16
CA LEU A 231 -21.02 1.36 0.27
C LEU A 231 -22.46 1.35 -0.24
N ASP A 232 -22.69 0.61 -1.30
CA ASP A 232 -24.00 0.29 -1.84
C ASP A 232 -24.13 -1.22 -2.07
N SER A 233 -25.21 -1.68 -2.69
CA SER A 233 -25.48 -3.10 -2.90
C SER A 233 -24.57 -3.76 -3.95
N ASP A 234 -23.81 -2.96 -4.70
CA ASP A 234 -22.92 -3.43 -5.77
C ASP A 234 -21.44 -3.09 -5.44
N PRO A 235 -20.68 -4.01 -4.82
CA PRO A 235 -19.28 -3.79 -4.51
C PRO A 235 -18.41 -3.49 -5.74
N ARG A 236 -18.65 -4.17 -6.87
CA ARG A 236 -17.88 -3.99 -8.10
C ARG A 236 -18.08 -2.60 -8.68
N GLY A 237 -19.33 -2.17 -8.83
CA GLY A 237 -19.64 -0.82 -9.28
C GLY A 237 -19.18 0.26 -8.32
N ALA A 238 -19.30 0.03 -7.00
CA ALA A 238 -18.79 0.96 -5.99
C ALA A 238 -17.27 1.13 -6.11
N TRP A 239 -16.53 0.04 -6.27
CA TRP A 239 -15.08 0.08 -6.45
C TRP A 239 -14.68 0.71 -7.79
N THR A 240 -15.37 0.37 -8.89
CA THR A 240 -15.15 0.99 -10.20
C THR A 240 -15.30 2.51 -10.13
N ARG A 241 -16.37 3.00 -9.52
CA ARG A 241 -16.56 4.45 -9.33
C ARG A 241 -15.43 5.06 -8.51
N HIS A 242 -15.04 4.42 -7.42
CA HIS A 242 -13.92 4.89 -6.60
C HIS A 242 -12.61 4.96 -7.39
N VAL A 243 -12.28 3.95 -8.18
CA VAL A 243 -11.09 3.92 -9.05
C VAL A 243 -11.12 5.04 -10.08
N LEU A 244 -12.26 5.24 -10.75
CA LEU A 244 -12.41 6.27 -11.77
C LEU A 244 -12.37 7.69 -11.20
N ASP A 245 -12.99 7.92 -10.04
CA ASP A 245 -13.16 9.24 -9.45
C ASP A 245 -12.02 9.65 -8.52
N ALA A 246 -11.12 8.71 -8.18
CA ALA A 246 -9.93 9.03 -7.41
C ALA A 246 -8.93 9.86 -8.24
N PRO A 247 -8.29 10.88 -7.63
CA PRO A 247 -7.24 11.65 -8.28
C PRO A 247 -6.04 10.77 -8.64
N VAL A 248 -5.51 10.93 -9.85
CA VAL A 248 -4.28 10.25 -10.30
C VAL A 248 -3.10 10.79 -9.49
N MET A 249 -2.27 9.90 -8.96
CA MET A 249 -1.10 10.28 -8.17
C MET A 249 0.09 10.67 -9.04
N CYS A 250 0.30 9.96 -10.14
CA CYS A 250 1.40 10.20 -11.05
C CYS A 250 1.09 9.61 -12.44
N VAL A 251 1.72 10.18 -13.46
CA VAL A 251 1.75 9.64 -14.81
C VAL A 251 3.18 9.22 -15.12
N ARG A 252 3.41 7.92 -15.31
CA ARG A 252 4.75 7.39 -15.56
C ARG A 252 5.33 7.97 -16.84
N ASN A 253 6.56 8.43 -16.77
CA ASN A 253 7.28 9.04 -17.87
C ASN A 253 8.72 8.50 -17.90
N ASP A 254 9.15 8.00 -19.06
CA ASP A 254 10.51 7.50 -19.26
C ASP A 254 11.45 8.69 -19.52
N GLY A 255 12.22 9.07 -18.51
CA GLY A 255 13.23 10.13 -18.63
C GLY A 255 12.81 11.52 -18.13
N GLY A 256 11.67 11.64 -17.44
CA GLY A 256 11.22 12.90 -16.83
C GLY A 256 10.49 12.67 -15.52
N PRO A 257 10.05 13.76 -14.86
CA PRO A 257 9.22 13.67 -13.67
C PRO A 257 7.87 12.99 -14.00
N TRP A 258 7.31 12.32 -12.99
CA TRP A 258 6.03 11.65 -13.11
C TRP A 258 4.87 12.57 -12.68
N ASP A 259 4.94 13.83 -13.06
CA ASP A 259 3.98 14.84 -12.65
C ASP A 259 2.60 14.61 -13.25
N VAL A 260 1.59 15.09 -12.55
CA VAL A 260 0.19 15.03 -12.93
C VAL A 260 -0.49 16.36 -12.64
N PRO A 261 -1.43 16.83 -13.49
CA PRO A 261 -2.26 17.98 -13.19
C PRO A 261 -2.98 17.80 -11.85
N GLU A 262 -3.07 18.88 -11.08
CA GLU A 262 -3.72 18.84 -9.78
C GLU A 262 -5.19 18.45 -9.90
N GLY A 263 -5.62 17.51 -9.05
CA GLY A 263 -7.02 17.07 -8.99
C GLY A 263 -7.49 16.21 -10.16
N MET A 264 -6.66 15.97 -11.18
CA MET A 264 -7.07 15.14 -12.32
C MET A 264 -7.46 13.74 -11.86
N THR A 265 -8.70 13.36 -12.05
CA THR A 265 -9.20 12.00 -11.79
C THR A 265 -8.85 11.05 -12.93
N PHE A 266 -8.88 9.74 -12.65
CA PHE A 266 -8.66 8.75 -13.72
C PHE A 266 -9.76 8.83 -14.79
N ARG A 267 -10.98 9.14 -14.41
CA ARG A 267 -12.11 9.38 -15.31
C ARG A 267 -11.84 10.54 -16.27
N GLU A 268 -11.40 11.68 -15.73
CA GLU A 268 -11.03 12.83 -16.57
C GLU A 268 -9.89 12.49 -17.52
N TRP A 269 -8.91 11.71 -17.05
CA TRP A 269 -7.81 11.28 -17.91
C TRP A 269 -8.28 10.40 -19.08
N THR A 270 -9.22 9.46 -18.84
CA THR A 270 -9.79 8.65 -19.92
C THR A 270 -10.58 9.45 -20.95
N ARG A 271 -11.22 10.54 -20.53
CA ARG A 271 -12.04 11.43 -21.40
C ARG A 271 -11.21 12.45 -22.16
N ASN A 272 -10.25 13.07 -21.49
CA ASN A 272 -9.46 14.19 -22.04
C ASN A 272 -8.21 13.74 -22.77
N LEU A 273 -7.75 12.53 -22.53
CA LEU A 273 -6.56 11.91 -23.12
C LEU A 273 -5.26 12.72 -22.92
N ALA A 274 -5.23 13.61 -21.94
CA ALA A 274 -4.09 14.48 -21.62
C ALA A 274 -3.52 14.12 -20.23
N PRO A 275 -2.19 14.16 -20.03
CA PRO A 275 -1.13 14.62 -20.95
C PRO A 275 -0.81 13.66 -22.10
N ARG A 276 -1.25 12.43 -22.03
CA ARG A 276 -1.28 11.40 -23.08
C ARG A 276 -2.43 10.45 -22.81
N PRO A 277 -2.86 9.65 -23.78
CA PRO A 277 -3.88 8.61 -23.55
C PRO A 277 -3.43 7.65 -22.43
N PRO A 278 -4.31 7.36 -21.43
CA PRO A 278 -4.00 6.38 -20.39
C PRO A 278 -4.00 4.96 -21.00
N THR A 279 -3.07 4.14 -20.53
CA THR A 279 -2.95 2.75 -20.93
C THR A 279 -3.46 1.80 -19.85
N ARG A 280 -3.58 0.52 -20.17
CA ARG A 280 -3.86 -0.53 -19.19
C ARG A 280 -2.84 -0.55 -18.05
N GLU A 281 -1.56 -0.38 -18.36
CA GLU A 281 -0.49 -0.33 -17.38
C GLU A 281 -0.60 0.88 -16.45
N ASP A 282 -1.15 2.00 -16.93
CA ASP A 282 -1.43 3.17 -16.10
C ASP A 282 -2.58 2.89 -15.12
N LEU A 283 -3.61 2.17 -15.55
CA LEU A 283 -4.69 1.75 -14.68
C LEU A 283 -4.20 0.78 -13.59
N ASP A 284 -3.43 -0.24 -13.97
CA ASP A 284 -2.84 -1.19 -13.03
C ASP A 284 -1.98 -0.43 -11.99
N TYR A 285 -1.23 0.57 -12.45
CA TYR A 285 -0.42 1.41 -11.57
C TYR A 285 -1.27 2.32 -10.68
N HIS A 286 -2.31 2.95 -11.22
CA HIS A 286 -3.23 3.79 -10.46
C HIS A 286 -3.88 3.02 -9.31
N LEU A 287 -4.29 1.77 -9.53
CA LEU A 287 -4.83 0.90 -8.49
C LEU A 287 -3.86 0.72 -7.30
N THR A 288 -2.55 0.72 -7.54
CA THR A 288 -1.54 0.63 -6.47
C THR A 288 -1.40 1.91 -5.64
N THR A 289 -1.97 3.02 -6.08
CA THR A 289 -1.90 4.33 -5.41
C THR A 289 -3.16 4.70 -4.64
N LEU A 290 -4.14 3.81 -4.58
CA LEU A 290 -5.35 3.96 -3.78
C LEU A 290 -5.15 3.28 -2.43
N PHE A 291 -5.46 3.99 -1.35
CA PHE A 291 -5.15 3.56 0.02
C PHE A 291 -6.37 3.43 0.95
N PRO A 292 -7.57 3.03 0.48
CA PRO A 292 -8.68 2.83 1.38
C PRO A 292 -8.40 1.66 2.34
N PRO A 293 -9.07 1.61 3.50
CA PRO A 293 -8.87 0.56 4.50
C PRO A 293 -9.18 -0.85 3.98
N VAL A 294 -10.10 -0.97 3.04
CA VAL A 294 -10.46 -2.23 2.38
C VAL A 294 -10.22 -2.07 0.88
N ARG A 295 -9.36 -2.92 0.33
CA ARG A 295 -8.98 -2.89 -1.09
C ARG A 295 -9.15 -4.25 -1.74
N PRO A 296 -9.93 -4.38 -2.82
CA PRO A 296 -9.90 -5.56 -3.67
C PRO A 296 -8.66 -5.48 -4.58
N ARG A 297 -7.74 -6.42 -4.45
CA ARG A 297 -6.45 -6.40 -5.16
C ARG A 297 -6.36 -7.32 -6.36
N GLY A 298 -7.07 -8.41 -6.42
CA GLY A 298 -7.09 -9.29 -7.60
C GLY A 298 -5.73 -9.84 -8.02
N HIS A 299 -5.13 -10.65 -7.19
CA HIS A 299 -3.90 -11.39 -7.54
C HIS A 299 -4.19 -12.77 -8.09
#